data_ee02ba63c5211ce7f16b14202f76a9d5
#
_entry.id   ee02ba63c5211ce7f16b14202f76a9d5
#
_cell.length_a   1.000
_cell.length_b   1.000
_cell.length_c   1.000
_cell.angle_alpha   90.00
_cell.angle_beta   90.00
_cell.angle_gamma   90.00
#
_symmetry.space_group_name_H-M   'P 1'
#
loop_
_entity.id
_entity.type
_entity.pdbx_description
1 polymer ?
#
loop_
_entity_poly.entity_id
_entity_poly.type
_entity_poly.pdbx_seq_one_letter_code
_entity_poly.pdbx_strand_id
1 'polypeptide(L)'
;TAEAVIIGAGTYQGQKTINFTIKKAPNSITLKKRSYRIEMSTSSKRISISQSVSARAGKRSYSSDKKAVKVDSAGTITIAARYIGKANITVYAGDSNHVKVKKIIPVTVSPKIPGISQIKSPSAASVRLKWGKISCADGYQIQYSTTSNFKKGTYAFTVLSGGSKTTASLGAKQRIKGGKTYYVRVRSFSNKFGTRCYSAWSKTKSVRVRK
;
A
#
# COMPACT_ATOMS: atom_id res chain seq x y z
N THR A 1 16.63 36.55 -16.48
CA THR A 1 16.50 37.60 -17.46
C THR A 1 17.59 37.39 -18.52
N ALA A 2 17.26 37.49 -19.78
CA ALA A 2 18.19 37.51 -20.89
C ALA A 2 18.11 38.88 -21.57
N GLU A 3 19.17 39.26 -22.24
CA GLU A 3 19.31 40.53 -22.90
C GLU A 3 19.60 40.28 -24.40
N ALA A 4 18.93 41.03 -25.25
CA ALA A 4 19.25 41.07 -26.66
C ALA A 4 19.60 42.52 -27.03
N VAL A 5 20.75 42.69 -27.67
CA VAL A 5 21.21 43.98 -28.16
C VAL A 5 21.00 44.01 -29.67
N ILE A 6 20.20 44.95 -30.13
CA ILE A 6 19.96 45.19 -31.55
C ILE A 6 20.88 46.35 -31.95
N ILE A 7 21.74 46.15 -32.94
CA ILE A 7 22.68 47.13 -33.45
C ILE A 7 22.24 47.53 -34.87
N GLY A 8 22.08 48.81 -35.10
CA GLY A 8 21.79 49.33 -36.44
C GLY A 8 22.95 49.11 -37.44
N ALA A 9 22.63 48.80 -38.65
CA ALA A 9 23.62 48.62 -39.74
C ALA A 9 23.27 49.51 -41.00
N GLY A 10 24.27 49.78 -41.75
CA GLY A 10 24.11 50.67 -42.98
C GLY A 10 23.80 52.11 -42.61
N THR A 11 22.73 52.65 -43.16
CA THR A 11 22.26 54.02 -42.89
C THR A 11 21.59 54.21 -41.54
N TYR A 12 21.28 53.12 -40.83
CA TYR A 12 20.70 53.12 -39.48
C TYR A 12 21.82 53.00 -38.44
N GLN A 13 21.89 53.93 -37.51
CA GLN A 13 22.89 53.94 -36.43
C GLN A 13 22.21 53.81 -35.07
N GLY A 14 22.99 53.35 -34.08
CA GLY A 14 22.54 53.20 -32.70
C GLY A 14 22.34 51.76 -32.30
N GLN A 15 22.08 51.58 -31.01
CA GLN A 15 21.76 50.25 -30.44
C GLN A 15 20.56 50.34 -29.49
N LYS A 16 19.82 49.27 -29.39
CA LYS A 16 18.71 49.10 -28.44
C LYS A 16 18.83 47.80 -27.71
N THR A 17 18.84 47.89 -26.40
CA THR A 17 18.81 46.70 -25.51
C THR A 17 17.37 46.35 -25.19
N ILE A 18 17.03 45.08 -25.34
CA ILE A 18 15.73 44.49 -24.98
C ILE A 18 15.96 43.42 -23.90
N ASN A 19 15.36 43.63 -22.74
CA ASN A 19 15.37 42.64 -21.66
C ASN A 19 14.15 41.73 -21.76
N PHE A 20 14.35 40.43 -21.65
CA PHE A 20 13.26 39.46 -21.64
C PHE A 20 13.51 38.34 -20.63
N THR A 21 12.42 37.73 -20.14
CA THR A 21 12.50 36.67 -19.18
C THR A 21 12.25 35.33 -19.89
N ILE A 22 13.23 34.43 -19.79
CA ILE A 22 13.08 33.07 -20.26
C ILE A 22 12.38 32.27 -19.14
N LYS A 23 11.15 31.82 -19.38
CA LYS A 23 10.38 30.99 -18.45
C LYS A 23 10.82 29.53 -18.58
N LYS A 24 10.83 28.84 -17.46
CA LYS A 24 11.09 27.38 -17.46
C LYS A 24 10.01 26.63 -18.25
N ALA A 25 10.44 25.68 -19.06
CA ALA A 25 9.53 24.82 -19.82
C ALA A 25 8.68 23.92 -18.89
N PRO A 26 7.43 23.58 -19.26
CA PRO A 26 6.58 22.67 -18.52
C PRO A 26 7.22 21.28 -18.37
N ASN A 27 7.03 20.66 -17.22
CA ASN A 27 7.53 19.31 -16.91
C ASN A 27 6.42 18.42 -16.37
N SER A 28 6.64 17.10 -16.36
CA SER A 28 5.67 16.14 -15.84
C SER A 28 6.37 14.87 -15.33
N ILE A 29 5.74 14.19 -14.36
CA ILE A 29 6.11 12.85 -13.90
C ILE A 29 4.96 11.91 -14.20
N THR A 30 5.25 10.77 -14.85
CA THR A 30 4.31 9.70 -15.11
C THR A 30 4.59 8.51 -14.18
N LEU A 31 3.56 8.01 -13.53
CA LEU A 31 3.62 6.85 -12.66
C LEU A 31 2.84 5.70 -13.30
N LYS A 32 3.52 4.64 -13.76
CA LYS A 32 2.88 3.38 -14.21
C LYS A 32 2.21 2.66 -13.03
N LYS A 33 2.81 2.75 -11.85
CA LYS A 33 2.26 2.20 -10.61
C LYS A 33 2.14 3.30 -9.55
N ARG A 34 0.91 3.58 -9.14
CA ARG A 34 0.58 4.72 -8.27
C ARG A 34 0.67 4.42 -6.77
N SER A 35 0.77 3.15 -6.36
CA SER A 35 0.91 2.74 -4.97
C SER A 35 1.53 1.35 -4.85
N TYR A 36 2.10 1.05 -3.68
CA TYR A 36 2.66 -0.26 -3.36
C TYR A 36 2.00 -0.80 -2.09
N ARG A 37 1.52 -2.05 -2.17
CA ARG A 37 1.08 -2.84 -1.01
C ARG A 37 2.04 -4.01 -0.85
N ILE A 38 2.63 -4.13 0.32
CA ILE A 38 3.75 -5.04 0.59
C ILE A 38 3.45 -5.78 1.87
N GLU A 39 3.68 -7.08 1.87
CA GLU A 39 3.64 -7.84 3.12
C GLU A 39 4.93 -7.62 3.92
N MET A 40 4.77 -7.48 5.22
CA MET A 40 5.86 -7.37 6.18
C MET A 40 6.82 -8.57 6.06
N SER A 41 8.12 -8.28 6.13
CA SER A 41 9.19 -9.28 6.19
C SER A 41 9.92 -9.22 7.53
N THR A 42 10.46 -10.35 7.95
CA THR A 42 11.34 -10.45 9.13
C THR A 42 12.76 -9.95 8.84
N SER A 43 13.14 -9.85 7.56
CA SER A 43 14.34 -9.19 7.07
C SER A 43 14.00 -7.90 6.32
N SER A 44 14.98 -7.05 6.07
CA SER A 44 14.79 -5.87 5.22
C SER A 44 14.36 -6.29 3.80
N LYS A 45 13.49 -5.49 3.18
CA LYS A 45 12.99 -5.76 1.82
C LYS A 45 13.31 -4.60 0.90
N ARG A 46 13.86 -4.91 -0.28
CA ARG A 46 14.18 -3.93 -1.32
C ARG A 46 13.20 -4.05 -2.49
N ILE A 47 12.81 -2.91 -3.05
CA ILE A 47 11.90 -2.83 -4.19
C ILE A 47 12.34 -1.67 -5.07
N SER A 48 12.66 -1.92 -6.32
CA SER A 48 12.92 -0.87 -7.30
C SER A 48 11.61 -0.30 -7.84
N ILE A 49 11.51 1.03 -7.86
CA ILE A 49 10.41 1.77 -8.49
C ILE A 49 10.85 2.51 -9.75
N SER A 50 12.13 2.45 -10.10
CA SER A 50 12.72 3.20 -11.22
C SER A 50 11.99 2.96 -12.56
N GLN A 51 11.64 1.71 -12.86
CA GLN A 51 10.90 1.31 -14.06
C GLN A 51 9.43 1.75 -14.08
N SER A 52 8.88 2.11 -12.92
CA SER A 52 7.49 2.57 -12.77
C SER A 52 7.37 4.09 -12.78
N VAL A 53 8.48 4.81 -12.88
CA VAL A 53 8.52 6.27 -12.84
C VAL A 53 9.28 6.78 -14.05
N SER A 54 8.67 7.67 -14.80
CA SER A 54 9.33 8.44 -15.85
C SER A 54 9.10 9.93 -15.65
N ALA A 55 10.03 10.75 -16.11
CA ALA A 55 9.91 12.21 -16.12
C ALA A 55 10.18 12.72 -17.52
N ARG A 56 9.46 13.78 -17.93
CA ARG A 56 9.66 14.42 -19.24
C ARG A 56 11.06 15.03 -19.34
N ALA A 57 11.51 15.68 -18.27
CA ALA A 57 12.81 16.34 -18.24
C ALA A 57 13.41 16.33 -16.83
N GLY A 58 14.74 16.45 -16.81
CA GLY A 58 15.54 16.53 -15.60
C GLY A 58 15.78 15.21 -14.88
N LYS A 59 16.81 15.18 -14.05
CA LYS A 59 17.15 14.02 -13.20
C LYS A 59 16.10 13.85 -12.13
N ARG A 60 15.69 12.60 -11.90
CA ARG A 60 14.77 12.25 -10.80
C ARG A 60 15.53 12.20 -9.49
N SER A 61 14.88 12.67 -8.43
CA SER A 61 15.32 12.47 -7.06
C SER A 61 14.13 11.96 -6.22
N TYR A 62 14.46 11.35 -5.09
CA TYR A 62 13.47 10.66 -4.27
C TYR A 62 13.66 11.01 -2.80
N SER A 63 12.57 11.09 -2.05
CA SER A 63 12.60 11.20 -0.59
C SER A 63 11.50 10.35 0.03
N SER A 64 11.65 10.01 1.30
CA SER A 64 10.66 9.28 2.09
C SER A 64 10.31 10.06 3.35
N ASP A 65 9.03 10.02 3.74
CA ASP A 65 8.54 10.61 5.00
C ASP A 65 8.76 9.71 6.22
N LYS A 66 9.35 8.51 6.06
CA LYS A 66 9.58 7.54 7.14
C LYS A 66 11.01 7.00 7.13
N LYS A 67 11.70 7.10 8.27
CA LYS A 67 13.06 6.54 8.47
C LYS A 67 13.12 5.02 8.23
N ALA A 68 12.03 4.29 8.53
CA ALA A 68 11.94 2.84 8.35
C ALA A 68 11.68 2.41 6.88
N VAL A 69 11.38 3.36 6.00
CA VAL A 69 11.16 3.12 4.56
C VAL A 69 12.03 4.12 3.81
N LYS A 70 13.24 3.74 3.50
CA LYS A 70 14.22 4.58 2.81
C LYS A 70 14.09 4.43 1.29
N VAL A 71 14.52 5.44 0.55
CA VAL A 71 14.65 5.37 -0.91
C VAL A 71 16.00 5.97 -1.32
N ASP A 72 16.70 5.31 -2.22
CA ASP A 72 17.97 5.80 -2.76
C ASP A 72 17.78 6.64 -4.04
N SER A 73 18.87 7.22 -4.54
CA SER A 73 18.89 8.03 -5.76
C SER A 73 18.51 7.25 -7.02
N ALA A 74 18.68 5.92 -7.01
CA ALA A 74 18.29 5.03 -8.11
C ALA A 74 16.79 4.66 -8.06
N GLY A 75 16.05 5.10 -7.03
CA GLY A 75 14.65 4.74 -6.84
C GLY A 75 14.46 3.33 -6.28
N THR A 76 15.40 2.83 -5.47
CA THR A 76 15.21 1.59 -4.72
C THR A 76 14.71 1.90 -3.32
N ILE A 77 13.50 1.42 -3.01
CA ILE A 77 12.92 1.49 -1.67
C ILE A 77 13.48 0.36 -0.82
N THR A 78 14.02 0.70 0.35
CA THR A 78 14.44 -0.27 1.38
C THR A 78 13.51 -0.15 2.59
N ILE A 79 12.77 -1.21 2.89
CA ILE A 79 11.85 -1.31 4.01
C ILE A 79 12.57 -2.04 5.15
N ALA A 80 12.58 -1.46 6.35
CA ALA A 80 13.17 -2.07 7.53
C ALA A 80 12.47 -3.39 7.89
N ALA A 81 13.22 -4.32 8.47
CA ALA A 81 12.68 -5.57 9.00
C ALA A 81 11.52 -5.31 9.98
N ARG A 82 10.47 -6.14 9.90
CA ARG A 82 9.28 -6.10 10.78
C ARG A 82 8.52 -4.76 10.79
N TYR A 83 8.80 -3.87 9.84
CA TYR A 83 8.02 -2.64 9.70
C TYR A 83 6.61 -2.95 9.22
N ILE A 84 5.62 -2.31 9.84
CA ILE A 84 4.20 -2.31 9.42
C ILE A 84 3.73 -0.86 9.50
N GLY A 85 3.10 -0.36 8.45
CA GLY A 85 2.61 1.01 8.44
C GLY A 85 2.51 1.59 7.02
N LYS A 86 2.36 2.89 6.96
CA LYS A 86 2.30 3.65 5.71
C LYS A 86 3.51 4.57 5.61
N ALA A 87 4.02 4.73 4.40
CA ALA A 87 5.03 5.71 4.04
C ALA A 87 4.68 6.35 2.70
N ASN A 88 5.13 7.56 2.47
CA ASN A 88 5.02 8.25 1.20
C ASN A 88 6.41 8.43 0.61
N ILE A 89 6.60 7.94 -0.60
CA ILE A 89 7.78 8.23 -1.39
C ILE A 89 7.43 9.39 -2.31
N THR A 90 8.14 10.50 -2.15
CA THR A 90 8.02 11.66 -3.04
C THR A 90 9.08 11.58 -4.13
N VAL A 91 8.64 11.65 -5.36
CA VAL A 91 9.49 11.73 -6.56
C VAL A 91 9.52 13.17 -7.02
N TYR A 92 10.68 13.69 -7.30
CA TYR A 92 10.89 15.01 -7.88
C TYR A 92 11.55 14.85 -9.25
N ALA A 93 11.24 15.76 -10.17
CA ALA A 93 11.92 15.91 -11.45
C ALA A 93 11.95 17.39 -11.87
N GLY A 94 12.99 17.78 -12.56
CA GLY A 94 13.19 19.14 -13.07
C GLY A 94 14.69 19.49 -13.06
N ASP A 95 15.01 20.54 -13.80
CA ASP A 95 16.37 21.06 -13.95
C ASP A 95 16.36 22.60 -14.01
N SER A 96 17.46 23.18 -14.50
CA SER A 96 17.58 24.64 -14.69
C SER A 96 16.56 25.20 -15.66
N ASN A 97 16.19 24.43 -16.70
CA ASN A 97 15.36 24.86 -17.85
C ASN A 97 13.90 24.38 -17.72
N HIS A 98 13.59 23.49 -16.82
CA HIS A 98 12.26 22.92 -16.65
C HIS A 98 11.71 23.15 -15.24
N VAL A 99 10.37 23.30 -15.17
CA VAL A 99 9.67 23.44 -13.89
C VAL A 99 9.90 22.22 -13.03
N LYS A 100 10.21 22.42 -11.74
CA LYS A 100 10.28 21.34 -10.74
C LYS A 100 8.87 20.83 -10.45
N VAL A 101 8.68 19.52 -10.61
CA VAL A 101 7.42 18.82 -10.35
C VAL A 101 7.63 17.71 -9.36
N LYS A 102 6.58 17.33 -8.62
CA LYS A 102 6.61 16.23 -7.67
C LYS A 102 5.38 15.33 -7.80
N LYS A 103 5.55 14.06 -7.49
CA LYS A 103 4.49 13.06 -7.33
C LYS A 103 4.73 12.24 -6.07
N ILE A 104 3.64 11.77 -5.44
CA ILE A 104 3.70 10.94 -4.25
C ILE A 104 3.27 9.53 -4.60
N ILE A 105 4.03 8.54 -4.11
CA ILE A 105 3.76 7.11 -4.24
C ILE A 105 3.53 6.56 -2.83
N PRO A 106 2.28 6.28 -2.42
CA PRO A 106 1.99 5.65 -1.15
C PRO A 106 2.51 4.21 -1.10
N VAL A 107 3.21 3.87 -0.03
CA VAL A 107 3.69 2.52 0.28
C VAL A 107 2.99 2.07 1.56
N THR A 108 2.21 0.98 1.49
CA THR A 108 1.56 0.36 2.65
C THR A 108 2.20 -0.98 2.92
N VAL A 109 2.76 -1.15 4.11
CA VAL A 109 3.29 -2.43 4.59
C VAL A 109 2.31 -3.00 5.59
N SER A 110 1.76 -4.17 5.30
CA SER A 110 0.74 -4.84 6.10
C SER A 110 1.28 -6.10 6.77
N PRO A 111 0.67 -6.61 7.84
CA PRO A 111 0.96 -7.95 8.33
C PRO A 111 0.78 -9.00 7.23
N LYS A 112 1.40 -10.18 7.38
CA LYS A 112 1.20 -11.30 6.47
C LYS A 112 -0.23 -11.83 6.52
N ILE A 113 -0.67 -12.42 5.41
CA ILE A 113 -1.98 -13.06 5.30
C ILE A 113 -1.95 -14.38 6.08
N PRO A 114 -2.87 -14.62 7.04
CA PRO A 114 -2.97 -15.93 7.70
C PRO A 114 -3.61 -16.95 6.75
N GLY A 115 -3.04 -18.14 6.68
CA GLY A 115 -3.64 -19.27 5.96
C GLY A 115 -4.52 -20.10 6.88
N ILE A 116 -5.81 -20.33 6.53
CA ILE A 116 -6.68 -21.25 7.24
C ILE A 116 -6.17 -22.68 6.99
N SER A 117 -5.59 -23.31 8.02
CA SER A 117 -5.10 -24.70 7.97
C SER A 117 -6.23 -25.71 8.17
N GLN A 118 -7.21 -25.40 9.02
CA GLN A 118 -8.33 -26.28 9.30
C GLN A 118 -9.63 -25.48 9.48
N ILE A 119 -10.74 -26.04 8.98
CA ILE A 119 -12.10 -25.63 9.28
C ILE A 119 -12.97 -26.86 9.44
N LYS A 120 -13.76 -26.92 10.50
CA LYS A 120 -14.67 -28.04 10.78
C LYS A 120 -15.88 -27.60 11.59
N SER A 121 -16.96 -28.39 11.56
CA SER A 121 -18.11 -28.28 12.43
C SER A 121 -18.04 -29.41 13.49
N PRO A 122 -17.53 -29.13 14.69
CA PRO A 122 -17.37 -30.15 15.71
C PRO A 122 -18.72 -30.63 16.34
N SER A 123 -19.70 -29.74 16.37
CA SER A 123 -21.05 -30.00 16.92
C SER A 123 -22.08 -29.19 16.11
N ALA A 124 -23.38 -29.39 16.46
CA ALA A 124 -24.46 -28.60 15.91
C ALA A 124 -24.22 -27.11 16.11
N ALA A 125 -24.60 -26.31 15.08
CA ALA A 125 -24.49 -24.87 15.07
C ALA A 125 -23.12 -24.32 15.47
N SER A 126 -22.02 -25.05 15.17
CA SER A 126 -20.66 -24.67 15.55
C SER A 126 -19.68 -24.79 14.37
N VAL A 127 -18.77 -23.82 14.26
CA VAL A 127 -17.65 -23.82 13.31
C VAL A 127 -16.36 -23.57 14.08
N ARG A 128 -15.38 -24.43 13.92
CA ARG A 128 -14.03 -24.27 14.49
C ARG A 128 -13.00 -24.05 13.38
N LEU A 129 -12.17 -23.04 13.57
CA LEU A 129 -11.12 -22.58 12.64
C LEU A 129 -9.75 -22.74 13.28
N LYS A 130 -8.73 -23.06 12.45
CA LYS A 130 -7.33 -23.03 12.84
C LYS A 130 -6.51 -22.36 11.71
N TRP A 131 -5.53 -21.54 12.09
CA TRP A 131 -4.58 -20.89 11.18
C TRP A 131 -3.20 -20.77 11.81
N GLY A 132 -2.19 -20.46 11.00
CA GLY A 132 -0.83 -20.23 11.47
C GLY A 132 -0.66 -18.88 12.16
N LYS A 133 0.17 -18.82 13.20
CA LYS A 133 0.58 -17.58 13.86
C LYS A 133 1.25 -16.64 12.87
N ILE A 134 0.86 -15.38 12.89
CA ILE A 134 1.47 -14.32 12.06
C ILE A 134 2.37 -13.44 12.93
N SER A 135 3.64 -13.36 12.57
CA SER A 135 4.62 -12.50 13.24
C SER A 135 4.18 -11.04 13.18
N CYS A 136 4.32 -10.33 14.30
CA CYS A 136 3.93 -8.92 14.44
C CYS A 136 2.44 -8.62 14.22
N ALA A 137 1.56 -9.62 14.24
CA ALA A 137 0.14 -9.39 14.34
C ALA A 137 -0.25 -9.09 15.80
N ASP A 138 -1.17 -8.14 15.98
CA ASP A 138 -1.78 -7.83 17.27
C ASP A 138 -3.13 -8.56 17.42
N GLY A 139 -3.63 -9.15 16.33
CA GLY A 139 -4.86 -9.94 16.33
C GLY A 139 -5.32 -10.34 14.95
N TYR A 140 -6.53 -10.89 14.91
CA TYR A 140 -7.14 -11.43 13.70
C TYR A 140 -8.59 -10.99 13.59
N GLN A 141 -9.05 -10.81 12.34
CA GLN A 141 -10.45 -10.61 12.04
C GLN A 141 -10.93 -11.75 11.16
N ILE A 142 -12.03 -12.38 11.58
CA ILE A 142 -12.68 -13.46 10.85
C ILE A 142 -13.94 -12.90 10.22
N GLN A 143 -14.12 -13.13 8.91
CA GLN A 143 -15.35 -12.83 8.20
C GLN A 143 -16.00 -14.15 7.81
N TYR A 144 -17.32 -14.25 8.01
CA TYR A 144 -18.10 -15.45 7.68
C TYR A 144 -19.43 -15.05 7.05
N SER A 145 -19.91 -15.88 6.13
CA SER A 145 -21.13 -15.65 5.34
C SER A 145 -21.72 -16.98 4.89
N THR A 146 -23.00 -17.01 4.59
CA THR A 146 -23.67 -18.12 3.89
C THR A 146 -23.50 -18.05 2.36
N THR A 147 -22.91 -16.98 1.84
CA THR A 147 -22.62 -16.80 0.41
C THR A 147 -21.10 -16.65 0.18
N SER A 148 -20.60 -17.26 -0.91
CA SER A 148 -19.16 -17.29 -1.21
C SER A 148 -18.57 -15.93 -1.61
N ASN A 149 -19.38 -15.04 -2.13
CA ASN A 149 -18.97 -13.71 -2.61
C ASN A 149 -18.90 -12.64 -1.52
N PHE A 150 -19.34 -12.95 -0.28
CA PHE A 150 -19.40 -12.00 0.84
C PHE A 150 -20.11 -10.69 0.45
N LYS A 151 -21.24 -10.78 -0.26
CA LYS A 151 -22.05 -9.62 -0.64
C LYS A 151 -22.41 -8.80 0.60
N LYS A 152 -22.43 -7.48 0.48
CA LYS A 152 -22.84 -6.57 1.57
C LYS A 152 -24.20 -7.00 2.13
N GLY A 153 -24.30 -7.08 3.47
CA GLY A 153 -25.51 -7.57 4.16
C GLY A 153 -25.55 -9.09 4.38
N THR A 154 -24.68 -9.90 3.73
CA THR A 154 -24.69 -11.36 3.87
C THR A 154 -23.57 -11.91 4.77
N TYR A 155 -22.74 -11.06 5.33
CA TYR A 155 -21.60 -11.46 6.16
C TYR A 155 -21.57 -10.76 7.51
N ALA A 156 -20.88 -11.37 8.45
CA ALA A 156 -20.56 -10.79 9.73
C ALA A 156 -19.05 -10.94 10.05
N PHE A 157 -18.61 -10.25 11.09
CA PHE A 157 -17.23 -10.26 11.55
C PHE A 157 -17.11 -10.67 13.01
N THR A 158 -16.00 -11.33 13.32
CA THR A 158 -15.50 -11.52 14.69
C THR A 158 -14.06 -11.04 14.75
N VAL A 159 -13.72 -10.27 15.78
CA VAL A 159 -12.36 -9.78 16.01
C VAL A 159 -11.78 -10.49 17.24
N LEU A 160 -10.57 -11.00 17.09
CA LEU A 160 -9.80 -11.63 18.14
C LEU A 160 -8.56 -10.79 18.43
N SER A 161 -8.49 -10.18 19.60
CA SER A 161 -7.27 -9.54 20.10
C SER A 161 -6.28 -10.60 20.59
N GLY A 162 -4.99 -10.34 20.37
CA GLY A 162 -3.89 -11.24 20.71
C GLY A 162 -3.30 -11.96 19.50
N GLY A 163 -2.08 -11.56 19.13
CA GLY A 163 -1.35 -12.09 17.96
C GLY A 163 -0.94 -13.56 18.07
N SER A 164 -0.98 -14.14 19.28
CA SER A 164 -0.72 -15.56 19.52
C SER A 164 -1.93 -16.47 19.24
N LYS A 165 -3.12 -15.91 19.08
CA LYS A 165 -4.33 -16.69 18.80
C LYS A 165 -4.29 -17.31 17.41
N THR A 166 -4.43 -18.65 17.36
CA THR A 166 -4.37 -19.42 16.11
C THR A 166 -5.63 -20.24 15.86
N THR A 167 -6.63 -20.12 16.75
CA THR A 167 -7.91 -20.82 16.67
C THR A 167 -9.07 -19.89 16.99
N ALA A 168 -10.25 -20.21 16.46
CA ALA A 168 -11.51 -19.59 16.83
C ALA A 168 -12.65 -20.59 16.75
N SER A 169 -13.66 -20.35 17.58
CA SER A 169 -14.96 -21.02 17.49
C SER A 169 -16.04 -19.98 17.22
N LEU A 170 -16.86 -20.22 16.21
CA LEU A 170 -18.05 -19.45 15.89
C LEU A 170 -19.27 -20.31 16.27
N GLY A 171 -20.23 -19.74 16.95
CA GLY A 171 -21.40 -20.47 17.45
C GLY A 171 -22.64 -19.56 17.55
N ALA A 172 -23.46 -19.76 18.58
CA ALA A 172 -24.69 -19.02 18.81
C ALA A 172 -24.49 -17.51 18.86
N LYS A 173 -23.42 -17.02 19.53
CA LYS A 173 -23.07 -15.57 19.57
C LYS A 173 -22.83 -14.99 18.18
N GLN A 174 -22.33 -15.78 17.24
CA GLN A 174 -22.11 -15.42 15.83
C GLN A 174 -23.30 -15.79 14.94
N ARG A 175 -24.42 -16.21 15.52
CA ARG A 175 -25.65 -16.64 14.82
C ARG A 175 -25.41 -17.76 13.80
N ILE A 176 -24.48 -18.68 14.10
CA ILE A 176 -24.26 -19.87 13.28
C ILE A 176 -25.47 -20.81 13.43
N LYS A 177 -26.01 -21.26 12.29
CA LYS A 177 -27.16 -22.17 12.23
C LYS A 177 -26.73 -23.53 11.67
N GLY A 178 -27.25 -24.61 12.25
CA GLY A 178 -27.07 -25.97 11.76
C GLY A 178 -27.65 -26.15 10.35
N GLY A 179 -27.13 -27.12 9.61
CA GLY A 179 -27.56 -27.45 8.27
C GLY A 179 -27.21 -26.44 7.16
N LYS A 180 -26.56 -25.32 7.48
CA LYS A 180 -26.12 -24.31 6.50
C LYS A 180 -24.66 -24.47 6.16
N THR A 181 -24.27 -24.06 4.95
CA THR A 181 -22.87 -23.93 4.56
C THR A 181 -22.38 -22.51 4.86
N TYR A 182 -21.25 -22.41 5.55
CA TYR A 182 -20.57 -21.12 5.80
C TYR A 182 -19.26 -21.06 5.05
N TYR A 183 -19.04 -19.91 4.42
CA TYR A 183 -17.81 -19.49 3.80
C TYR A 183 -17.07 -18.57 4.78
N VAL A 184 -15.79 -18.84 5.00
CA VAL A 184 -15.01 -18.15 6.02
C VAL A 184 -13.65 -17.74 5.47
N ARG A 185 -13.22 -16.54 5.83
CA ARG A 185 -11.86 -16.03 5.58
C ARG A 185 -11.35 -15.27 6.79
N VAL A 186 -10.05 -15.22 6.93
CA VAL A 186 -9.38 -14.56 8.05
C VAL A 186 -8.34 -13.58 7.55
N ARG A 187 -8.12 -12.50 8.29
CA ARG A 187 -7.01 -11.58 8.09
C ARG A 187 -6.37 -11.20 9.41
N SER A 188 -5.10 -10.94 9.40
CA SER A 188 -4.37 -10.40 10.55
C SER A 188 -4.46 -8.88 10.58
N PHE A 189 -4.24 -8.29 11.75
CA PHE A 189 -4.07 -6.83 11.88
C PHE A 189 -2.95 -6.48 12.85
N SER A 190 -2.43 -5.28 12.70
CA SER A 190 -1.54 -4.64 13.66
C SER A 190 -2.06 -3.25 14.00
N ASN A 191 -1.95 -2.86 15.27
CA ASN A 191 -2.32 -1.54 15.79
C ASN A 191 -1.10 -0.61 15.90
N LYS A 192 0.09 -1.06 15.48
CA LYS A 192 1.30 -0.23 15.46
C LYS A 192 1.05 1.02 14.60
N PHE A 193 1.58 2.16 15.04
CA PHE A 193 1.48 3.46 14.35
C PHE A 193 0.10 4.14 14.38
N GLY A 194 -0.68 3.96 15.44
CA GLY A 194 -1.91 4.74 15.71
C GLY A 194 -3.15 4.33 14.93
N THR A 195 -3.01 3.59 13.83
CA THR A 195 -4.13 3.09 13.03
C THR A 195 -4.03 1.60 12.78
N ARG A 196 -5.17 0.90 12.88
CA ARG A 196 -5.22 -0.52 12.60
C ARG A 196 -4.92 -0.81 11.12
N CYS A 197 -3.81 -1.53 10.88
CA CYS A 197 -3.40 -1.96 9.55
C CYS A 197 -3.76 -3.44 9.36
N TYR A 198 -4.56 -3.76 8.34
CA TYR A 198 -4.99 -5.13 8.04
C TYR A 198 -4.16 -5.72 6.89
N SER A 199 -3.92 -7.05 6.97
CA SER A 199 -3.53 -7.82 5.80
C SER A 199 -4.67 -7.90 4.76
N ALA A 200 -4.40 -8.40 3.57
CA ALA A 200 -5.46 -8.91 2.72
C ALA A 200 -6.15 -10.12 3.39
N TRP A 201 -7.32 -10.52 2.87
CA TRP A 201 -8.03 -11.71 3.33
C TRP A 201 -7.32 -12.98 2.87
N SER A 202 -7.39 -14.03 3.68
CA SER A 202 -7.00 -15.39 3.28
C SER A 202 -7.84 -15.89 2.11
N LYS A 203 -7.38 -16.99 1.49
CA LYS A 203 -8.27 -17.79 0.65
C LYS A 203 -9.49 -18.21 1.48
N THR A 204 -10.69 -18.15 0.86
CA THR A 204 -11.94 -18.59 1.47
C THR A 204 -11.94 -20.10 1.64
N LYS A 205 -12.39 -20.57 2.80
CA LYS A 205 -12.72 -21.97 3.05
C LYS A 205 -14.20 -22.08 3.41
N SER A 206 -14.82 -23.23 3.13
CA SER A 206 -16.21 -23.49 3.46
C SER A 206 -16.37 -24.71 4.35
N VAL A 207 -17.46 -24.77 5.09
CA VAL A 207 -17.85 -25.89 5.92
C VAL A 207 -19.37 -25.96 5.99
N ARG A 208 -19.92 -27.17 5.84
CA ARG A 208 -21.32 -27.45 6.15
C ARG A 208 -21.44 -27.70 7.65
N VAL A 209 -22.28 -26.91 8.31
CA VAL A 209 -22.49 -26.98 9.75
C VAL A 209 -23.45 -28.15 10.07
N ARG A 210 -23.10 -28.95 11.06
CA ARG A 210 -23.95 -30.07 11.56
C ARG A 210 -25.29 -29.51 12.04
N LYS A 211 -26.34 -30.28 11.81
CA LYS A 211 -27.68 -30.06 12.40
C LYS A 211 -27.67 -30.31 13.90
#